data_9b0ca18644dabc362353df94c482fae4
#
_entry.id   9b0ca18644dabc362353df94c482fae4
#
_cell.length_a   1.000
_cell.length_b   1.000
_cell.length_c   1.000
_cell.angle_alpha   90.00
_cell.angle_beta   90.00
_cell.angle_gamma   90.00
#
_symmetry.space_group_name_H-M   'P 1'
#
loop_
_entity.id
_entity.type
_entity.pdbx_description
1 polymer ?
#
loop_
_entity_poly.entity_id
_entity_poly.type
_entity_poly.pdbx_seq_one_letter_code
_entity_poly.pdbx_strand_id
1 'polypeptide(L)'
;MKVGFVVNGSENSAMGWRARGLAMHLPASFQCSFAYRGDTAKLSEARRFMTWLDEQKPDVAYVLDMAVSGVVAGLLHKAQRRFKLVIDTGDAITALARSAKLRGPLGVAATWLLEEAGLRAADALVVRGTYHKEVLAERGIVATVIPDGFEREWFYSEDATAFRQQNGIPEGVCVGLLGSVIWNGAIESTYGWDLVEILAALADLPLNGLMIGDGSGLPMLKEHARKRNVLDRIHFAGRVAYKDLRPWLNAMDVGLSTQTNDLPGRVRTTGKLPLYLGCGRFILASNVGEASRVLPARMLVDYEGSRDPQYPAKAATRLRMLIDSRTDFVAQGGEVASQVAMNFEYRHLSEKLAELLNRIVT
;
A
#
# COMPACT_ATOMS: atom_id res chain seq x y z
N MET A 1 -4.98 -4.43 -28.56
CA MET A 1 -4.79 -3.14 -27.86
C MET A 1 -3.41 -3.09 -27.24
N LYS A 2 -2.63 -2.04 -27.52
CA LYS A 2 -1.31 -1.83 -26.89
C LYS A 2 -1.46 -0.94 -25.66
N VAL A 3 -0.97 -1.42 -24.51
CA VAL A 3 -1.02 -0.68 -23.23
C VAL A 3 0.40 -0.40 -22.76
N GLY A 4 0.75 0.87 -22.67
CA GLY A 4 2.03 1.32 -22.16
C GLY A 4 1.94 1.72 -20.69
N PHE A 5 2.54 0.93 -19.78
CA PHE A 5 2.58 1.24 -18.36
C PHE A 5 3.78 2.15 -18.04
N VAL A 6 3.49 3.38 -17.62
CA VAL A 6 4.48 4.33 -17.12
C VAL A 6 4.50 4.24 -15.60
N VAL A 7 5.54 3.61 -15.05
CA VAL A 7 5.62 3.24 -13.63
C VAL A 7 6.52 4.21 -12.88
N ASN A 8 5.98 4.91 -11.90
CA ASN A 8 6.73 5.83 -11.05
C ASN A 8 7.48 5.09 -9.92
N GLY A 9 8.32 4.17 -10.29
CA GLY A 9 9.13 3.36 -9.40
C GLY A 9 9.97 2.37 -10.19
N SER A 10 10.94 1.73 -9.51
CA SER A 10 11.71 0.64 -10.12
C SER A 10 10.82 -0.59 -10.36
N GLU A 11 11.31 -1.51 -11.15
CA GLU A 11 10.63 -2.78 -11.44
C GLU A 11 10.24 -3.55 -10.15
N ASN A 12 11.11 -3.55 -9.16
CA ASN A 12 10.90 -4.25 -7.89
C ASN A 12 10.24 -3.38 -6.79
N SER A 13 9.77 -2.19 -7.15
CA SER A 13 8.97 -1.35 -6.24
C SER A 13 7.54 -1.87 -6.12
N ALA A 14 6.79 -1.39 -5.12
CA ALA A 14 5.35 -1.68 -4.98
C ALA A 14 4.56 -1.33 -6.26
N MET A 15 4.91 -0.21 -6.91
CA MET A 15 4.28 0.21 -8.17
C MET A 15 4.66 -0.72 -9.33
N GLY A 16 5.90 -1.20 -9.38
CA GLY A 16 6.32 -2.19 -10.38
C GLY A 16 5.56 -3.51 -10.22
N TRP A 17 5.37 -3.98 -8.99
CA TRP A 17 4.56 -5.17 -8.71
C TRP A 17 3.09 -4.95 -9.08
N ARG A 18 2.50 -3.80 -8.74
CA ARG A 18 1.13 -3.45 -9.14
C ARG A 18 0.98 -3.46 -10.66
N ALA A 19 1.89 -2.81 -11.38
CA ALA A 19 1.83 -2.76 -12.84
C ALA A 19 1.84 -4.16 -13.47
N ARG A 20 2.77 -5.01 -13.03
CA ARG A 20 2.88 -6.39 -13.54
C ARG A 20 1.71 -7.26 -13.12
N GLY A 21 1.27 -7.18 -11.86
CA GLY A 21 0.11 -7.93 -11.39
C GLY A 21 -1.15 -7.60 -12.19
N LEU A 22 -1.42 -6.31 -12.43
CA LEU A 22 -2.55 -5.89 -13.27
C LEU A 22 -2.42 -6.33 -14.73
N ALA A 23 -1.21 -6.37 -15.27
CA ALA A 23 -0.98 -6.76 -16.66
C ALA A 23 -0.98 -8.28 -16.88
N MET A 24 -0.60 -9.07 -15.87
CA MET A 24 -0.36 -10.51 -15.97
C MET A 24 -1.61 -11.30 -16.41
N HIS A 25 -2.77 -10.88 -15.98
CA HIS A 25 -4.04 -11.57 -16.25
C HIS A 25 -4.91 -10.84 -17.28
N LEU A 26 -4.38 -9.82 -17.96
CA LEU A 26 -5.09 -9.22 -19.08
C LEU A 26 -5.22 -10.24 -20.23
N PRO A 27 -6.35 -10.26 -20.96
CA PRO A 27 -6.52 -11.12 -22.12
C PRO A 27 -5.40 -10.96 -23.14
N ALA A 28 -5.10 -12.00 -23.93
CA ALA A 28 -4.03 -12.01 -24.93
C ALA A 28 -4.19 -10.93 -26.04
N SER A 29 -5.39 -10.34 -26.17
CA SER A 29 -5.62 -9.19 -27.05
C SER A 29 -4.95 -7.90 -26.57
N PHE A 30 -4.46 -7.86 -25.34
CA PHE A 30 -3.71 -6.74 -24.78
C PHE A 30 -2.20 -7.00 -24.85
N GLN A 31 -1.46 -6.09 -25.46
CA GLN A 31 0.00 -6.12 -25.53
C GLN A 31 0.54 -5.07 -24.56
N CYS A 32 1.12 -5.53 -23.45
CA CYS A 32 1.61 -4.66 -22.38
C CYS A 32 3.11 -4.41 -22.51
N SER A 33 3.51 -3.15 -22.35
CA SER A 33 4.91 -2.73 -22.25
C SER A 33 5.09 -1.83 -21.03
N PHE A 34 6.31 -1.77 -20.47
CA PHE A 34 6.59 -1.11 -19.19
C PHE A 34 7.76 -0.16 -19.30
N ALA A 35 7.61 1.06 -18.78
CA ALA A 35 8.69 1.99 -18.53
C ALA A 35 8.78 2.26 -17.02
N TYR A 36 9.85 1.82 -16.40
CA TYR A 36 10.11 2.03 -14.97
C TYR A 36 10.93 3.29 -14.77
N ARG A 37 10.66 4.03 -13.68
CA ARG A 37 11.43 5.20 -13.33
C ARG A 37 12.84 4.82 -12.90
N GLY A 38 13.84 5.54 -13.43
CA GLY A 38 15.23 5.51 -12.97
C GLY A 38 15.51 6.53 -11.86
N ASP A 39 16.79 6.71 -11.56
CA ASP A 39 17.27 7.61 -10.50
C ASP A 39 17.62 9.02 -10.99
N THR A 40 17.12 9.41 -12.17
CA THR A 40 17.43 10.73 -12.73
C THR A 40 16.46 11.83 -12.27
N ALA A 41 16.79 13.09 -12.59
CA ALA A 41 15.96 14.23 -12.25
C ALA A 41 14.55 14.12 -12.90
N LYS A 42 13.51 14.63 -12.22
CA LYS A 42 12.11 14.50 -12.61
C LYS A 42 11.81 14.91 -14.06
N LEU A 43 12.44 15.98 -14.55
CA LEU A 43 12.23 16.46 -15.93
C LEU A 43 12.94 15.57 -16.96
N SER A 44 14.11 15.05 -16.63
CA SER A 44 14.83 14.07 -17.47
C SER A 44 14.03 12.77 -17.58
N GLU A 45 13.46 12.29 -16.48
CA GLU A 45 12.57 11.14 -16.50
C GLU A 45 11.29 11.39 -17.31
N ALA A 46 10.70 12.58 -17.20
CA ALA A 46 9.53 12.92 -18.02
C ALA A 46 9.87 12.86 -19.53
N ARG A 47 11.02 13.42 -19.94
CA ARG A 47 11.48 13.32 -21.32
C ARG A 47 11.73 11.87 -21.76
N ARG A 48 12.36 11.06 -20.90
CA ARG A 48 12.60 9.64 -21.18
C ARG A 48 11.30 8.88 -21.37
N PHE A 49 10.30 9.12 -20.53
CA PHE A 49 8.96 8.53 -20.67
C PHE A 49 8.26 8.99 -21.96
N MET A 50 8.40 10.25 -22.36
CA MET A 50 7.85 10.76 -23.63
C MET A 50 8.50 10.06 -24.83
N THR A 51 9.83 9.96 -24.87
CA THR A 51 10.55 9.23 -25.93
C THR A 51 10.10 7.78 -26.00
N TRP A 52 9.99 7.12 -24.86
CA TRP A 52 9.53 5.74 -24.79
C TRP A 52 8.07 5.58 -25.30
N LEU A 53 7.16 6.51 -24.96
CA LEU A 53 5.78 6.52 -25.48
C LEU A 53 5.75 6.73 -26.99
N ASP A 54 6.64 7.57 -27.55
CA ASP A 54 6.78 7.77 -29.00
C ASP A 54 7.27 6.51 -29.74
N GLU A 55 8.16 5.73 -29.10
CA GLU A 55 8.68 4.46 -29.64
C GLU A 55 7.61 3.35 -29.58
N GLN A 56 6.94 3.19 -28.45
CA GLN A 56 5.95 2.12 -28.22
C GLN A 56 4.65 2.36 -28.95
N LYS A 57 4.24 3.61 -29.14
CA LYS A 57 2.97 4.03 -29.76
C LYS A 57 1.78 3.26 -29.19
N PRO A 58 1.55 3.33 -27.85
CA PRO A 58 0.45 2.61 -27.23
C PRO A 58 -0.90 3.21 -27.63
N ASP A 59 -1.95 2.39 -27.62
CA ASP A 59 -3.34 2.85 -27.71
C ASP A 59 -3.77 3.52 -26.40
N VAL A 60 -3.24 3.04 -25.28
CA VAL A 60 -3.46 3.56 -23.91
C VAL A 60 -2.13 3.74 -23.18
N ALA A 61 -1.87 4.94 -22.69
CA ALA A 61 -0.84 5.19 -21.69
C ALA A 61 -1.44 5.08 -20.29
N TYR A 62 -0.98 4.09 -19.52
CA TYR A 62 -1.40 3.86 -18.14
C TYR A 62 -0.32 4.35 -17.18
N VAL A 63 -0.55 5.48 -16.53
CA VAL A 63 0.42 6.14 -15.63
C VAL A 63 0.13 5.71 -14.20
N LEU A 64 1.06 4.98 -13.58
CA LEU A 64 0.99 4.58 -12.17
C LEU A 64 1.60 5.65 -11.28
N ASP A 65 0.82 6.04 -10.30
CA ASP A 65 1.00 7.13 -9.37
C ASP A 65 0.89 8.54 -9.98
N MET A 66 0.38 9.45 -9.15
CA MET A 66 0.27 10.88 -9.44
C MET A 66 1.63 11.57 -9.26
N ALA A 67 2.67 11.07 -9.95
CA ALA A 67 4.02 11.59 -9.87
C ALA A 67 4.37 12.50 -11.04
N VAL A 68 5.19 13.52 -10.77
CA VAL A 68 5.53 14.57 -11.74
C VAL A 68 5.97 13.99 -13.08
N SER A 69 6.92 13.05 -13.09
CA SER A 69 7.52 12.56 -14.33
C SER A 69 6.51 11.86 -15.24
N GLY A 70 5.73 10.93 -14.68
CA GLY A 70 4.75 10.17 -15.44
C GLY A 70 3.56 11.02 -15.88
N VAL A 71 3.02 11.85 -14.97
CA VAL A 71 1.85 12.70 -15.26
C VAL A 71 2.19 13.74 -16.31
N VAL A 72 3.34 14.43 -16.18
CA VAL A 72 3.80 15.42 -17.18
C VAL A 72 4.01 14.75 -18.54
N ALA A 73 4.67 13.59 -18.57
CA ALA A 73 4.86 12.85 -19.82
C ALA A 73 3.53 12.47 -20.47
N GLY A 74 2.60 11.91 -19.68
CA GLY A 74 1.28 11.52 -20.15
C GLY A 74 0.47 12.69 -20.68
N LEU A 75 0.42 13.82 -19.96
CA LEU A 75 -0.33 15.02 -20.36
C LEU A 75 0.23 15.67 -21.62
N LEU A 76 1.55 15.89 -21.68
CA LEU A 76 2.20 16.49 -22.85
C LEU A 76 2.08 15.60 -24.07
N HIS A 77 2.26 14.31 -23.90
CA HIS A 77 2.16 13.36 -25.01
C HIS A 77 0.72 13.23 -25.51
N LYS A 78 -0.28 13.21 -24.60
CA LYS A 78 -1.70 13.22 -24.97
C LYS A 78 -2.06 14.46 -25.80
N ALA A 79 -1.51 15.63 -25.50
CA ALA A 79 -1.75 16.86 -26.28
C ALA A 79 -1.20 16.77 -27.70
N GLN A 80 -0.19 15.96 -27.94
CA GLN A 80 0.50 15.82 -29.24
C GLN A 80 0.05 14.60 -30.05
N ARG A 81 -0.48 13.58 -29.40
CA ARG A 81 -0.80 12.26 -29.97
C ARG A 81 -2.22 11.83 -29.62
N ARG A 82 -2.79 10.98 -30.47
CA ARG A 82 -4.13 10.39 -30.24
C ARG A 82 -3.98 9.05 -29.50
N PHE A 83 -3.84 9.07 -28.19
CA PHE A 83 -3.95 7.90 -27.34
C PHE A 83 -4.83 8.22 -26.13
N LYS A 84 -5.29 7.21 -25.42
CA LYS A 84 -6.04 7.37 -24.18
C LYS A 84 -5.10 7.42 -22.99
N LEU A 85 -5.34 8.33 -22.06
CA LEU A 85 -4.56 8.48 -20.85
C LEU A 85 -5.35 7.97 -19.66
N VAL A 86 -4.81 6.95 -18.97
CA VAL A 86 -5.30 6.49 -17.67
C VAL A 86 -4.31 6.93 -16.61
N ILE A 87 -4.80 7.52 -15.53
CA ILE A 87 -3.99 7.82 -14.33
C ILE A 87 -4.50 6.97 -13.17
N ASP A 88 -3.59 6.21 -12.58
CA ASP A 88 -3.83 5.36 -11.41
C ASP A 88 -3.19 6.01 -10.19
N THR A 89 -3.99 6.47 -9.24
CA THR A 89 -3.50 7.13 -8.03
C THR A 89 -4.02 6.48 -6.75
N GLY A 90 -3.11 6.26 -5.80
CA GLY A 90 -3.44 5.76 -4.46
C GLY A 90 -3.38 6.83 -3.38
N ASP A 91 -2.99 8.06 -3.72
CA ASP A 91 -2.76 9.14 -2.78
C ASP A 91 -3.46 10.44 -3.22
N ALA A 92 -3.96 11.22 -2.27
CA ALA A 92 -4.28 12.63 -2.44
C ALA A 92 -2.99 13.44 -2.26
N ILE A 93 -2.21 13.60 -3.34
CA ILE A 93 -0.80 14.08 -3.25
C ILE A 93 -0.68 15.51 -2.74
N THR A 94 -1.65 16.37 -3.00
CA THR A 94 -1.67 17.75 -2.48
C THR A 94 -1.93 17.75 -0.97
N ALA A 95 -2.88 16.95 -0.49
CA ALA A 95 -3.14 16.81 0.93
C ALA A 95 -1.93 16.21 1.66
N LEU A 96 -1.29 15.20 1.07
CA LEU A 96 -0.05 14.62 1.58
C LEU A 96 1.10 15.64 1.64
N ALA A 97 1.26 16.47 0.60
CA ALA A 97 2.30 17.50 0.57
C ALA A 97 2.08 18.58 1.65
N ARG A 98 0.82 18.89 1.97
CA ARG A 98 0.46 19.83 3.05
C ARG A 98 0.72 19.23 4.42
N SER A 99 0.27 18.01 4.67
CA SER A 99 0.41 17.36 6.00
C SER A 99 1.86 17.03 6.34
N ALA A 100 2.65 16.59 5.35
CA ALA A 100 4.05 16.24 5.54
C ALA A 100 4.99 17.45 5.75
N LYS A 101 4.53 18.68 5.44
CA LYS A 101 5.33 19.93 5.56
C LYS A 101 6.71 19.88 4.87
N LEU A 102 6.89 18.99 3.90
CA LEU A 102 8.15 18.81 3.18
C LEU A 102 8.34 19.80 2.04
N ARG A 103 7.31 20.60 1.73
CA ARG A 103 7.31 21.57 0.62
C ARG A 103 6.81 22.92 1.11
N GLY A 104 7.45 23.99 0.65
CA GLY A 104 6.94 25.35 0.86
C GLY A 104 5.66 25.62 0.06
N PRO A 105 4.98 26.77 0.28
CA PRO A 105 3.70 27.10 -0.35
C PRO A 105 3.68 26.97 -1.87
N LEU A 106 4.75 27.43 -2.55
CA LEU A 106 4.89 27.29 -4.01
C LEU A 106 4.99 25.83 -4.48
N GLY A 107 5.68 24.99 -3.70
CA GLY A 107 5.79 23.56 -3.99
C GLY A 107 4.45 22.83 -3.79
N VAL A 108 3.65 23.25 -2.82
CA VAL A 108 2.28 22.74 -2.61
C VAL A 108 1.36 23.18 -3.75
N ALA A 109 1.43 24.45 -4.17
CA ALA A 109 0.65 24.97 -5.29
C ALA A 109 0.99 24.25 -6.61
N ALA A 110 2.28 24.04 -6.89
CA ALA A 110 2.70 23.26 -8.05
C ALA A 110 2.22 21.81 -8.01
N THR A 111 2.20 21.20 -6.81
CA THR A 111 1.66 19.84 -6.63
C THR A 111 0.16 19.81 -6.91
N TRP A 112 -0.58 20.80 -6.42
CA TRP A 112 -2.01 20.94 -6.65
C TRP A 112 -2.32 21.12 -8.15
N LEU A 113 -1.61 22.00 -8.85
CA LEU A 113 -1.79 22.19 -10.31
C LEU A 113 -1.57 20.89 -11.09
N LEU A 114 -0.53 20.14 -10.73
CA LEU A 114 -0.25 18.84 -11.37
C LEU A 114 -1.36 17.83 -11.09
N GLU A 115 -1.82 17.74 -9.85
CA GLU A 115 -2.90 16.83 -9.45
C GLU A 115 -4.19 17.18 -10.18
N GLU A 116 -4.60 18.46 -10.19
CA GLU A 116 -5.79 18.91 -10.90
C GLU A 116 -5.71 18.65 -12.41
N ALA A 117 -4.58 18.96 -13.02
CA ALA A 117 -4.37 18.71 -14.44
C ALA A 117 -4.47 17.20 -14.76
N GLY A 118 -3.83 16.36 -13.95
CA GLY A 118 -3.90 14.91 -14.11
C GLY A 118 -5.31 14.38 -13.93
N LEU A 119 -5.99 14.77 -12.86
CA LEU A 119 -7.36 14.31 -12.56
C LEU A 119 -8.39 14.71 -13.63
N ARG A 120 -8.24 15.88 -14.25
CA ARG A 120 -9.22 16.39 -15.21
C ARG A 120 -8.92 16.05 -16.67
N ALA A 121 -7.66 15.86 -17.01
CA ALA A 121 -7.26 15.58 -18.39
C ALA A 121 -7.15 14.09 -18.71
N ALA A 122 -7.17 13.19 -17.72
CA ALA A 122 -7.20 11.76 -17.96
C ALA A 122 -8.53 11.33 -18.65
N ASP A 123 -8.46 10.37 -19.57
CA ASP A 123 -9.64 9.72 -20.15
C ASP A 123 -10.32 8.77 -19.17
N ALA A 124 -9.55 8.21 -18.25
CA ALA A 124 -10.06 7.48 -17.10
C ALA A 124 -9.13 7.64 -15.88
N LEU A 125 -9.73 7.58 -14.70
CA LEU A 125 -9.03 7.57 -13.42
C LEU A 125 -9.23 6.24 -12.73
N VAL A 126 -8.15 5.70 -12.21
CA VAL A 126 -8.14 4.56 -11.31
C VAL A 126 -7.71 5.04 -9.93
N VAL A 127 -8.47 4.67 -8.93
CA VAL A 127 -8.14 4.89 -7.51
C VAL A 127 -8.11 3.56 -6.77
N ARG A 128 -7.36 3.50 -5.67
CA ARG A 128 -7.13 2.23 -4.98
C ARG A 128 -8.12 1.95 -3.86
N GLY A 129 -8.93 2.93 -3.47
CA GLY A 129 -9.91 2.79 -2.39
C GLY A 129 -11.23 3.47 -2.70
N THR A 130 -12.30 2.94 -2.09
CA THR A 130 -13.66 3.45 -2.25
C THR A 130 -13.81 4.84 -1.66
N TYR A 131 -13.14 5.14 -0.54
CA TYR A 131 -13.15 6.49 0.05
C TYR A 131 -12.53 7.54 -0.90
N HIS A 132 -11.44 7.20 -1.62
CA HIS A 132 -10.86 8.11 -2.61
C HIS A 132 -11.83 8.39 -3.75
N LYS A 133 -12.53 7.36 -4.23
CA LYS A 133 -13.58 7.53 -5.26
C LYS A 133 -14.67 8.50 -4.81
N GLU A 134 -15.13 8.40 -3.55
CA GLU A 134 -16.17 9.28 -2.99
C GLU A 134 -15.69 10.74 -2.91
N VAL A 135 -14.49 10.98 -2.39
CA VAL A 135 -13.88 12.32 -2.32
C VAL A 135 -13.74 12.95 -3.70
N LEU A 136 -13.41 12.17 -4.74
CA LEU A 136 -13.35 12.66 -6.11
C LEU A 136 -14.75 12.91 -6.69
N ALA A 137 -15.73 12.07 -6.36
CA ALA A 137 -17.11 12.21 -6.81
C ALA A 137 -17.75 13.50 -6.26
N GLU A 138 -17.48 13.89 -5.01
CA GLU A 138 -17.91 15.19 -4.43
C GLU A 138 -17.37 16.38 -5.24
N ARG A 139 -16.28 16.19 -5.99
CA ARG A 139 -15.67 17.20 -6.85
C ARG A 139 -16.11 17.06 -8.32
N GLY A 140 -17.10 16.22 -8.61
CA GLY A 140 -17.59 15.93 -9.97
C GLY A 140 -16.59 15.12 -10.81
N ILE A 141 -15.66 14.40 -10.19
CA ILE A 141 -14.65 13.60 -10.88
C ILE A 141 -14.99 12.11 -10.75
N VAL A 142 -15.14 11.43 -11.88
CA VAL A 142 -15.46 9.99 -11.93
C VAL A 142 -14.18 9.17 -11.90
N ALA A 143 -14.12 8.19 -10.99
CA ALA A 143 -12.99 7.26 -10.88
C ALA A 143 -13.47 5.80 -10.72
N THR A 144 -12.68 4.88 -11.23
CA THR A 144 -12.86 3.42 -11.07
C THR A 144 -11.99 2.91 -9.94
N VAL A 145 -12.56 2.10 -9.04
CA VAL A 145 -11.79 1.49 -7.94
C VAL A 145 -11.15 0.20 -8.42
N ILE A 146 -9.81 0.20 -8.46
CA ILE A 146 -8.98 -0.99 -8.66
C ILE A 146 -7.93 -0.98 -7.54
N PRO A 147 -8.14 -1.69 -6.42
CA PRO A 147 -7.23 -1.67 -5.28
C PRO A 147 -5.84 -2.24 -5.59
N ASP A 148 -4.91 -2.12 -4.65
CA ASP A 148 -3.71 -2.94 -4.67
C ASP A 148 -4.10 -4.41 -4.50
N GLY A 149 -3.33 -5.30 -5.11
CA GLY A 149 -3.68 -6.70 -5.16
C GLY A 149 -2.53 -7.62 -4.76
N PHE A 150 -2.82 -8.92 -4.83
CA PHE A 150 -1.85 -9.98 -4.65
C PHE A 150 -2.07 -11.11 -5.67
N GLU A 151 -1.01 -11.89 -5.91
CA GLU A 151 -1.09 -13.13 -6.68
C GLU A 151 -1.41 -14.30 -5.75
N ARG A 152 -2.54 -14.98 -5.98
CA ARG A 152 -2.97 -16.12 -5.16
C ARG A 152 -1.97 -17.27 -5.17
N GLU A 153 -1.26 -17.46 -6.27
CA GLU A 153 -0.23 -18.50 -6.41
C GLU A 153 1.00 -18.21 -5.53
N TRP A 154 1.23 -16.95 -5.17
CA TRP A 154 2.36 -16.54 -4.35
C TRP A 154 2.00 -16.28 -2.90
N PHE A 155 0.77 -15.86 -2.62
CA PHE A 155 0.32 -15.49 -1.28
C PHE A 155 -0.90 -16.33 -0.90
N TYR A 156 -0.65 -17.31 -0.04
CA TYR A 156 -1.66 -18.21 0.52
C TYR A 156 -1.28 -18.58 1.96
N SER A 157 -2.24 -19.07 2.71
CA SER A 157 -2.01 -19.51 4.09
C SER A 157 -1.22 -20.82 4.11
N GLU A 158 -0.16 -20.87 4.91
CA GLU A 158 0.64 -22.08 5.16
C GLU A 158 1.09 -22.11 6.62
N ASP A 159 1.46 -23.30 7.11
CA ASP A 159 2.07 -23.45 8.43
C ASP A 159 3.49 -22.85 8.42
N ALA A 160 3.76 -21.96 9.37
CA ALA A 160 5.03 -21.28 9.50
C ALA A 160 5.86 -21.75 10.70
N THR A 161 5.50 -22.85 11.37
CA THR A 161 6.19 -23.33 12.57
C THR A 161 7.66 -23.59 12.31
N ALA A 162 7.99 -24.35 11.28
CA ALA A 162 9.38 -24.63 10.91
C ALA A 162 10.13 -23.34 10.50
N PHE A 163 9.47 -22.44 9.77
CA PHE A 163 10.06 -21.16 9.37
C PHE A 163 10.38 -20.26 10.58
N ARG A 164 9.48 -20.18 11.56
CA ARG A 164 9.72 -19.44 12.81
C ARG A 164 10.93 -19.98 13.54
N GLN A 165 11.04 -21.30 13.71
CA GLN A 165 12.18 -21.97 14.37
C GLN A 165 13.50 -21.65 13.66
N GLN A 166 13.54 -21.80 12.34
CA GLN A 166 14.74 -21.53 11.52
C GLN A 166 15.21 -20.08 11.59
N ASN A 167 14.28 -19.13 11.75
CA ASN A 167 14.57 -17.69 11.78
C ASN A 167 14.65 -17.12 13.21
N GLY A 168 14.57 -17.95 14.24
CA GLY A 168 14.66 -17.51 15.63
C GLY A 168 13.49 -16.61 16.06
N ILE A 169 12.30 -16.77 15.45
CA ILE A 169 11.09 -16.09 15.89
C ILE A 169 10.52 -16.90 17.06
N PRO A 170 10.42 -16.32 18.27
CA PRO A 170 10.01 -17.06 19.46
C PRO A 170 8.59 -17.63 19.35
N GLU A 171 8.31 -18.64 20.19
CA GLU A 171 6.95 -19.15 20.37
C GLU A 171 6.02 -18.08 20.98
N GLY A 172 4.72 -18.24 20.82
CA GLY A 172 3.70 -17.31 21.27
C GLY A 172 3.06 -16.52 20.11
N VAL A 173 2.19 -15.59 20.47
CA VAL A 173 1.50 -14.76 19.48
C VAL A 173 2.47 -13.76 18.84
N CYS A 174 2.62 -13.83 17.53
CA CYS A 174 3.48 -12.95 16.74
C CYS A 174 2.67 -11.82 16.11
N VAL A 175 2.96 -10.59 16.54
CA VAL A 175 2.37 -9.36 15.97
C VAL A 175 3.33 -8.78 14.95
N GLY A 176 2.95 -8.76 13.70
CA GLY A 176 3.85 -8.38 12.62
C GLY A 176 3.45 -7.10 11.89
N LEU A 177 4.43 -6.48 11.27
CA LEU A 177 4.27 -5.28 10.47
C LEU A 177 5.16 -5.32 9.23
N LEU A 178 4.54 -5.14 8.05
CA LEU A 178 5.23 -4.99 6.77
C LEU A 178 5.25 -3.52 6.35
N GLY A 179 6.42 -2.97 6.04
CA GLY A 179 6.50 -1.62 5.46
C GLY A 179 7.87 -0.97 5.54
N SER A 180 8.02 0.17 4.86
CA SER A 180 9.25 0.96 4.87
C SER A 180 9.40 1.72 6.18
N VAL A 181 10.54 1.57 6.85
CA VAL A 181 10.88 2.21 8.12
C VAL A 181 11.59 3.53 7.83
N ILE A 182 10.82 4.56 7.47
CA ILE A 182 11.35 5.88 7.12
C ILE A 182 11.21 6.83 8.32
N TRP A 183 12.32 7.47 8.71
CA TRP A 183 12.29 8.47 9.77
C TRP A 183 11.57 9.74 9.34
N ASN A 184 10.62 10.16 10.15
CA ASN A 184 9.98 11.47 10.01
C ASN A 184 10.40 12.38 11.17
N GLY A 185 11.38 13.24 10.92
CA GLY A 185 11.92 14.15 11.93
C GLY A 185 10.93 15.23 12.41
N ALA A 186 9.89 15.53 11.64
CA ALA A 186 8.88 16.52 12.05
C ALA A 186 7.98 16.03 13.19
N ILE A 187 7.81 14.72 13.32
CA ILE A 187 7.01 14.08 14.37
C ILE A 187 7.85 13.13 15.25
N GLU A 188 9.16 13.09 15.03
CA GLU A 188 10.11 12.23 15.75
C GLU A 188 9.64 10.78 15.84
N SER A 189 9.18 10.21 14.73
CA SER A 189 8.61 8.88 14.68
C SER A 189 8.92 8.20 13.35
N THR A 190 8.75 6.88 13.31
CA THR A 190 8.87 6.07 12.11
C THR A 190 7.79 4.99 12.07
N TYR A 191 7.60 4.41 10.89
CA TYR A 191 6.72 3.27 10.75
C TYR A 191 7.25 2.09 11.60
N GLY A 192 6.36 1.47 12.38
CA GLY A 192 6.72 0.45 13.38
C GLY A 192 6.71 0.96 14.82
N TRP A 193 6.58 2.27 15.04
CA TRP A 193 6.51 2.84 16.39
C TRP A 193 5.35 2.25 17.20
N ASP A 194 4.18 2.10 16.58
CA ASP A 194 3.00 1.51 17.23
C ASP A 194 3.25 0.05 17.65
N LEU A 195 3.97 -0.74 16.85
CA LEU A 195 4.35 -2.11 17.22
C LEU A 195 5.15 -2.14 18.51
N VAL A 196 6.14 -1.25 18.65
CA VAL A 196 6.96 -1.15 19.87
C VAL A 196 6.11 -0.78 21.09
N GLU A 197 5.22 0.21 20.95
CA GLU A 197 4.34 0.66 22.04
C GLU A 197 3.30 -0.41 22.43
N ILE A 198 2.74 -1.14 21.47
CA ILE A 198 1.82 -2.25 21.74
C ILE A 198 2.52 -3.35 22.52
N LEU A 199 3.73 -3.76 22.10
CA LEU A 199 4.48 -4.78 22.82
C LEU A 199 4.89 -4.33 24.22
N ALA A 200 5.24 -3.06 24.39
CA ALA A 200 5.56 -2.50 25.73
C ALA A 200 4.33 -2.46 26.64
N ALA A 201 3.17 -2.12 26.12
CA ALA A 201 1.91 -2.12 26.89
C ALA A 201 1.44 -3.54 27.26
N LEU A 202 1.93 -4.57 26.58
CA LEU A 202 1.60 -5.98 26.79
C LEU A 202 2.84 -6.78 27.22
N ALA A 203 3.70 -6.17 28.04
CA ALA A 203 4.95 -6.78 28.46
C ALA A 203 4.75 -8.06 29.31
N ASP A 204 3.61 -8.16 29.98
CA ASP A 204 3.19 -9.30 30.80
C ASP A 204 2.70 -10.53 29.98
N LEU A 205 2.48 -10.37 28.68
CA LEU A 205 2.02 -11.46 27.81
C LEU A 205 3.17 -12.03 26.95
N PRO A 206 3.12 -13.31 26.56
CA PRO A 206 4.12 -13.95 25.70
C PRO A 206 3.90 -13.55 24.23
N LEU A 207 4.11 -12.25 23.94
CA LEU A 207 3.97 -11.67 22.62
C LEU A 207 5.32 -11.38 21.99
N ASN A 208 5.44 -11.60 20.71
CA ASN A 208 6.61 -11.28 19.91
C ASN A 208 6.26 -10.33 18.78
N GLY A 209 7.22 -9.51 18.38
CA GLY A 209 7.11 -8.60 17.25
C GLY A 209 7.85 -9.12 16.03
N LEU A 210 7.31 -8.90 14.85
CA LEU A 210 8.00 -9.14 13.57
C LEU A 210 7.95 -7.88 12.72
N MET A 211 9.10 -7.25 12.49
CA MET A 211 9.21 -6.10 11.59
C MET A 211 9.82 -6.51 10.26
N ILE A 212 9.03 -6.48 9.20
CA ILE A 212 9.47 -6.77 7.83
C ILE A 212 9.61 -5.45 7.07
N GLY A 213 10.83 -5.08 6.77
CA GLY A 213 11.15 -3.85 6.07
C GLY A 213 12.42 -3.20 6.59
N ASP A 214 12.84 -2.17 5.86
CA ASP A 214 14.08 -1.43 6.14
C ASP A 214 13.87 0.05 5.83
N GLY A 215 14.82 0.88 6.23
CA GLY A 215 14.82 2.31 5.93
C GLY A 215 15.58 3.15 6.97
N SER A 216 15.63 4.45 6.71
CA SER A 216 16.39 5.42 7.51
C SER A 216 15.98 5.51 8.98
N GLY A 217 14.77 5.07 9.32
CA GLY A 217 14.24 5.07 10.68
C GLY A 217 14.54 3.80 11.49
N LEU A 218 15.11 2.76 10.87
CA LEU A 218 15.36 1.50 11.56
C LEU A 218 16.26 1.63 12.80
N PRO A 219 17.38 2.40 12.78
CA PRO A 219 18.17 2.63 13.98
C PRO A 219 17.38 3.27 15.12
N MET A 220 16.54 4.28 14.78
CA MET A 220 15.70 4.98 15.76
C MET A 220 14.60 4.06 16.32
N LEU A 221 14.01 3.21 15.49
CA LEU A 221 13.02 2.22 15.92
C LEU A 221 13.63 1.21 16.91
N LYS A 222 14.82 0.70 16.62
CA LYS A 222 15.56 -0.20 17.52
C LYS A 222 15.93 0.48 18.84
N GLU A 223 16.37 1.74 18.79
CA GLU A 223 16.66 2.51 19.99
C GLU A 223 15.40 2.76 20.83
N HIS A 224 14.27 3.06 20.18
CA HIS A 224 12.98 3.19 20.86
C HIS A 224 12.56 1.87 21.51
N ALA A 225 12.68 0.75 20.81
CA ALA A 225 12.39 -0.59 21.36
C ALA A 225 13.28 -0.92 22.57
N ARG A 226 14.56 -0.50 22.55
CA ARG A 226 15.48 -0.65 23.70
C ARG A 226 15.01 0.16 24.90
N LYS A 227 14.65 1.44 24.71
CA LYS A 227 14.12 2.33 25.76
C LYS A 227 12.82 1.80 26.37
N ARG A 228 12.02 1.08 25.57
CA ARG A 228 10.76 0.45 26.01
C ARG A 228 10.96 -0.97 26.57
N ASN A 229 12.20 -1.48 26.65
CA ASN A 229 12.56 -2.83 27.12
C ASN A 229 11.87 -3.96 26.34
N VAL A 230 11.69 -3.79 25.02
CA VAL A 230 11.07 -4.80 24.15
C VAL A 230 11.91 -5.15 22.93
N LEU A 231 13.14 -4.67 22.84
CA LEU A 231 14.02 -4.92 21.69
C LEU A 231 14.22 -6.42 21.44
N ASP A 232 14.44 -7.20 22.48
CA ASP A 232 14.71 -8.65 22.39
C ASP A 232 13.45 -9.47 22.04
N ARG A 233 12.29 -8.82 22.07
CA ARG A 233 11.00 -9.40 21.66
C ARG A 233 10.66 -9.12 20.20
N ILE A 234 11.47 -8.34 19.47
CA ILE A 234 11.18 -7.95 18.09
C ILE A 234 12.21 -8.56 17.15
N HIS A 235 11.75 -9.43 16.27
CA HIS A 235 12.54 -9.91 15.15
C HIS A 235 12.48 -8.89 14.00
N PHE A 236 13.66 -8.43 13.53
CA PHE A 236 13.79 -7.50 12.42
C PHE A 236 14.28 -8.26 11.19
N ALA A 237 13.37 -8.60 10.29
CA ALA A 237 13.66 -9.35 9.06
C ALA A 237 14.45 -8.55 8.01
N GLY A 238 14.50 -7.21 8.18
CA GLY A 238 15.07 -6.34 7.15
C GLY A 238 14.24 -6.31 5.87
N ARG A 239 14.87 -5.94 4.76
CA ARG A 239 14.23 -5.89 3.45
C ARG A 239 14.09 -7.29 2.87
N VAL A 240 12.86 -7.73 2.66
CA VAL A 240 12.52 -9.00 2.02
C VAL A 240 12.01 -8.74 0.60
N ALA A 241 12.44 -9.54 -0.37
CA ALA A 241 11.94 -9.43 -1.73
C ALA A 241 10.45 -9.84 -1.80
N TYR A 242 9.68 -9.21 -2.70
CA TYR A 242 8.22 -9.40 -2.77
C TYR A 242 7.82 -10.89 -2.89
N LYS A 243 8.54 -11.65 -3.72
CA LYS A 243 8.27 -13.09 -3.93
C LYS A 243 8.58 -13.94 -2.70
N ASP A 244 9.42 -13.45 -1.80
CA ASP A 244 9.88 -14.17 -0.60
C ASP A 244 9.10 -13.75 0.65
N LEU A 245 8.09 -12.86 0.50
CA LEU A 245 7.32 -12.34 1.64
C LEU A 245 6.40 -13.39 2.28
N ARG A 246 5.89 -14.37 1.52
CA ARG A 246 4.87 -15.31 2.01
C ARG A 246 5.25 -16.00 3.33
N PRO A 247 6.39 -16.66 3.49
CA PRO A 247 6.70 -17.34 4.75
C PRO A 247 6.83 -16.36 5.93
N TRP A 248 7.32 -15.14 5.70
CA TRP A 248 7.37 -14.09 6.70
C TRP A 248 5.97 -13.60 7.11
N LEU A 249 5.05 -13.46 6.15
CA LEU A 249 3.67 -13.08 6.43
C LEU A 249 2.94 -14.18 7.19
N ASN A 250 3.18 -15.44 6.82
CA ASN A 250 2.61 -16.59 7.54
C ASN A 250 3.21 -16.78 8.93
N ALA A 251 4.40 -16.24 9.20
CA ALA A 251 4.99 -16.22 10.53
C ALA A 251 4.31 -15.21 11.49
N MET A 252 3.41 -14.35 11.02
CA MET A 252 2.57 -13.51 11.87
C MET A 252 1.27 -14.20 12.22
N ASP A 253 0.79 -14.06 13.45
CA ASP A 253 -0.59 -14.36 13.83
C ASP A 253 -1.48 -13.15 13.57
N VAL A 254 -0.96 -11.96 13.89
CA VAL A 254 -1.65 -10.67 13.74
C VAL A 254 -0.80 -9.71 12.90
N GLY A 255 -1.33 -9.28 11.77
CA GLY A 255 -0.72 -8.24 10.93
C GLY A 255 -1.26 -6.85 11.30
N LEU A 256 -0.38 -5.90 11.62
CA LEU A 256 -0.78 -4.52 11.89
C LEU A 256 -0.95 -3.72 10.60
N SER A 257 -2.03 -2.92 10.52
CA SER A 257 -2.30 -2.02 9.40
C SER A 257 -2.79 -0.66 9.89
N THR A 258 -1.86 0.20 10.30
CA THR A 258 -2.18 1.54 10.81
C THR A 258 -2.25 2.57 9.68
N GLN A 259 -3.34 3.33 9.65
CA GLN A 259 -3.55 4.53 8.84
C GLN A 259 -4.01 5.67 9.73
N THR A 260 -3.62 6.90 9.38
CA THR A 260 -4.07 8.12 10.07
C THR A 260 -5.49 8.48 9.65
N ASN A 261 -6.28 9.10 10.55
CA ASN A 261 -7.65 9.52 10.26
C ASN A 261 -7.70 10.98 9.79
N ASP A 262 -6.91 11.27 8.76
CA ASP A 262 -6.92 12.51 7.98
C ASP A 262 -7.13 12.18 6.49
N LEU A 263 -7.26 13.20 5.64
CA LEU A 263 -7.53 12.95 4.22
C LEU A 263 -6.47 12.05 3.55
N PRO A 264 -5.14 12.27 3.72
CA PRO A 264 -4.14 11.37 3.17
C PRO A 264 -4.28 9.92 3.66
N GLY A 265 -4.51 9.72 4.95
CA GLY A 265 -4.64 8.39 5.54
C GLY A 265 -5.92 7.66 5.12
N ARG A 266 -7.05 8.37 5.03
CA ARG A 266 -8.34 7.82 4.58
C ARG A 266 -8.32 7.41 3.11
N VAL A 267 -7.65 8.19 2.28
CA VAL A 267 -7.56 7.94 0.83
C VAL A 267 -6.59 6.81 0.52
N ARG A 268 -5.49 6.74 1.27
CA ARG A 268 -4.43 5.77 1.03
C ARG A 268 -4.90 4.36 1.36
N THR A 269 -4.83 3.47 0.38
CA THR A 269 -4.85 2.03 0.61
C THR A 269 -3.42 1.50 0.67
N THR A 270 -3.19 0.51 1.51
CA THR A 270 -1.84 -0.04 1.67
C THR A 270 -1.77 -1.43 1.05
N GLY A 271 -0.73 -1.69 0.27
CA GLY A 271 -0.49 -3.00 -0.33
C GLY A 271 -0.34 -4.15 0.69
N LYS A 272 -0.14 -3.84 1.98
CA LYS A 272 -0.08 -4.87 3.04
C LYS A 272 -1.44 -5.50 3.33
N LEU A 273 -2.54 -4.74 3.25
CA LEU A 273 -3.89 -5.27 3.50
C LEU A 273 -4.21 -6.47 2.60
N PRO A 274 -4.10 -6.37 1.24
CA PRO A 274 -4.30 -7.53 0.39
C PRO A 274 -3.29 -8.67 0.63
N LEU A 275 -2.04 -8.38 0.95
CA LEU A 275 -1.04 -9.41 1.23
C LEU A 275 -1.37 -10.21 2.51
N TYR A 276 -1.80 -9.52 3.57
CA TYR A 276 -2.25 -10.18 4.81
C TYR A 276 -3.50 -11.02 4.56
N LEU A 277 -4.47 -10.50 3.80
CA LEU A 277 -5.66 -11.25 3.40
C LEU A 277 -5.29 -12.47 2.55
N GLY A 278 -4.38 -12.32 1.58
CA GLY A 278 -3.90 -13.43 0.75
C GLY A 278 -3.29 -14.57 1.57
N CYS A 279 -2.57 -14.23 2.65
CA CYS A 279 -2.00 -15.20 3.58
C CYS A 279 -2.96 -15.62 4.72
N GLY A 280 -4.21 -15.17 4.72
CA GLY A 280 -5.19 -15.52 5.73
C GLY A 280 -4.83 -15.04 7.15
N ARG A 281 -4.12 -13.90 7.27
CA ARG A 281 -3.70 -13.40 8.60
C ARG A 281 -4.80 -12.60 9.26
N PHE A 282 -4.89 -12.70 10.60
CA PHE A 282 -5.70 -11.76 11.37
C PHE A 282 -5.14 -10.34 11.20
N ILE A 283 -5.98 -9.37 10.92
CA ILE A 283 -5.53 -8.00 10.67
C ILE A 283 -6.05 -7.10 11.78
N LEU A 284 -5.15 -6.49 12.54
CA LEU A 284 -5.51 -5.43 13.47
C LEU A 284 -5.22 -4.08 12.80
N ALA A 285 -6.27 -3.40 12.36
CA ALA A 285 -6.16 -2.17 11.58
C ALA A 285 -6.77 -0.98 12.30
N SER A 286 -6.30 0.22 11.97
CA SER A 286 -7.05 1.43 12.30
C SER A 286 -8.39 1.45 11.56
N ASN A 287 -9.46 1.89 12.24
CA ASN A 287 -10.81 2.02 11.69
C ASN A 287 -10.87 3.22 10.72
N VAL A 288 -10.11 3.15 9.62
CA VAL A 288 -9.87 4.24 8.69
C VAL A 288 -9.83 3.72 7.25
N GLY A 289 -10.40 4.50 6.33
CA GLY A 289 -10.30 4.27 4.90
C GLY A 289 -10.83 2.90 4.45
N GLU A 290 -10.11 2.21 3.57
CA GLU A 290 -10.56 0.94 3.00
C GLU A 290 -10.62 -0.20 4.04
N ALA A 291 -9.72 -0.21 5.02
CA ALA A 291 -9.72 -1.22 6.08
C ALA A 291 -11.06 -1.22 6.85
N SER A 292 -11.62 -0.05 7.15
CA SER A 292 -12.91 0.09 7.84
C SER A 292 -14.11 -0.44 7.05
N ARG A 293 -13.95 -0.66 5.76
CA ARG A 293 -15.02 -1.13 4.86
C ARG A 293 -14.98 -2.63 4.57
N VAL A 294 -13.80 -3.21 4.71
CA VAL A 294 -13.59 -4.62 4.34
C VAL A 294 -13.34 -5.53 5.54
N LEU A 295 -12.94 -4.97 6.69
CA LEU A 295 -12.64 -5.74 7.89
C LEU A 295 -13.80 -5.67 8.90
N PRO A 296 -14.09 -6.77 9.62
CA PRO A 296 -15.10 -6.76 10.68
C PRO A 296 -14.63 -5.95 11.89
N ALA A 297 -15.59 -5.45 12.69
CA ALA A 297 -15.32 -4.57 13.83
C ALA A 297 -14.31 -5.13 14.85
N ARG A 298 -14.23 -6.47 14.99
CA ARG A 298 -13.25 -7.13 15.88
C ARG A 298 -11.80 -6.89 15.46
N MET A 299 -11.56 -6.59 14.19
CA MET A 299 -10.24 -6.30 13.60
C MET A 299 -9.93 -4.79 13.54
N LEU A 300 -10.83 -3.94 13.98
CA LEU A 300 -10.71 -2.49 13.86
C LEU A 300 -10.48 -1.83 15.22
N VAL A 301 -9.61 -0.81 15.21
CA VAL A 301 -9.31 0.05 16.37
C VAL A 301 -9.43 1.51 15.94
N ASP A 302 -10.17 2.31 16.69
CA ASP A 302 -10.39 3.72 16.36
C ASP A 302 -9.09 4.52 16.44
N TYR A 303 -8.90 5.36 15.42
CA TYR A 303 -7.74 6.25 15.28
C TYR A 303 -8.22 7.68 15.10
N GLU A 304 -7.67 8.63 15.86
CA GLU A 304 -8.12 10.02 15.87
C GLU A 304 -7.14 10.98 15.18
N GLY A 305 -7.61 11.71 14.18
CA GLY A 305 -6.84 12.75 13.49
C GLY A 305 -5.63 12.24 12.72
N SER A 306 -4.68 13.13 12.48
CA SER A 306 -3.44 12.83 11.77
C SER A 306 -2.36 12.18 12.65
N ARG A 307 -2.52 12.22 13.98
CA ARG A 307 -1.67 11.56 14.97
C ARG A 307 -2.52 11.25 16.20
N ASP A 308 -2.60 9.97 16.56
CA ASP A 308 -3.29 9.51 17.75
C ASP A 308 -2.30 8.88 18.74
N PRO A 309 -1.85 9.61 19.77
CA PRO A 309 -0.93 9.08 20.77
C PRO A 309 -1.52 7.95 21.60
N GLN A 310 -2.86 7.83 21.64
CA GLN A 310 -3.56 6.78 22.39
C GLN A 310 -3.79 5.52 21.56
N TYR A 311 -3.60 5.57 20.24
CA TYR A 311 -3.84 4.42 19.36
C TYR A 311 -3.11 3.16 19.78
N PRO A 312 -1.80 3.18 20.13
CA PRO A 312 -1.11 1.98 20.58
C PRO A 312 -1.75 1.35 21.83
N ALA A 313 -2.20 2.17 22.79
CA ALA A 313 -2.88 1.68 23.99
C ALA A 313 -4.27 1.08 23.66
N LYS A 314 -5.04 1.72 22.78
CA LYS A 314 -6.31 1.19 22.27
C LYS A 314 -6.10 -0.17 21.56
N ALA A 315 -5.07 -0.25 20.71
CA ALA A 315 -4.70 -1.48 19.99
C ALA A 315 -4.23 -2.59 20.94
N ALA A 316 -3.42 -2.24 21.93
CA ALA A 316 -2.98 -3.17 22.98
C ALA A 316 -4.18 -3.72 23.79
N THR A 317 -5.12 -2.85 24.18
CA THR A 317 -6.35 -3.26 24.87
C THR A 317 -7.16 -4.23 24.03
N ARG A 318 -7.36 -3.93 22.74
CA ARG A 318 -8.06 -4.81 21.81
C ARG A 318 -7.35 -6.17 21.67
N LEU A 319 -6.04 -6.16 21.51
CA LEU A 319 -5.25 -7.38 21.38
C LEU A 319 -5.29 -8.23 22.65
N ARG A 320 -5.21 -7.61 23.85
CA ARG A 320 -5.37 -8.30 25.13
C ARG A 320 -6.73 -9.01 25.22
N MET A 321 -7.83 -8.31 24.91
CA MET A 321 -9.18 -8.91 24.91
C MET A 321 -9.27 -10.12 23.98
N LEU A 322 -8.65 -10.06 22.81
CA LEU A 322 -8.63 -11.17 21.87
C LEU A 322 -7.82 -12.36 22.40
N ILE A 323 -6.69 -12.11 23.05
CA ILE A 323 -5.86 -13.16 23.65
C ILE A 323 -6.57 -13.78 24.85
N ASP A 324 -7.14 -12.99 25.75
CA ASP A 324 -7.86 -13.45 26.94
C ASP A 324 -9.08 -14.30 26.56
N SER A 325 -9.74 -13.98 25.44
CA SER A 325 -10.82 -14.78 24.87
C SER A 325 -10.35 -16.01 24.08
N ARG A 326 -9.04 -16.31 24.09
CA ARG A 326 -8.42 -17.43 23.37
C ARG A 326 -8.75 -17.43 21.86
N THR A 327 -8.72 -16.25 21.24
CA THR A 327 -8.99 -16.08 19.82
C THR A 327 -8.02 -16.92 18.99
N ASP A 328 -8.55 -17.78 18.13
CA ASP A 328 -7.77 -18.40 17.07
C ASP A 328 -7.57 -17.39 15.93
N PHE A 329 -6.44 -16.71 15.95
CA PHE A 329 -6.10 -15.66 14.97
C PHE A 329 -6.03 -16.20 13.55
N VAL A 330 -5.49 -17.42 13.37
CA VAL A 330 -5.32 -18.02 12.04
C VAL A 330 -6.69 -18.40 11.46
N ALA A 331 -7.53 -19.05 12.26
CA ALA A 331 -8.89 -19.40 11.81
C ALA A 331 -9.73 -18.16 11.49
N GLN A 332 -9.72 -17.14 12.36
CA GLN A 332 -10.49 -15.92 12.13
C GLN A 332 -9.95 -15.07 10.97
N GLY A 333 -8.64 -15.05 10.77
CA GLY A 333 -8.02 -14.41 9.62
C GLY A 333 -8.40 -15.11 8.31
N GLY A 334 -8.36 -16.44 8.30
CA GLY A 334 -8.79 -17.29 7.18
C GLY A 334 -10.27 -17.12 6.83
N GLU A 335 -11.15 -17.02 7.86
CA GLU A 335 -12.59 -16.74 7.66
C GLU A 335 -12.79 -15.41 6.91
N VAL A 336 -12.19 -14.32 7.38
CA VAL A 336 -12.30 -13.02 6.72
C VAL A 336 -11.69 -13.05 5.32
N ALA A 337 -10.53 -13.67 5.15
CA ALA A 337 -9.91 -13.84 3.86
C ALA A 337 -10.81 -14.57 2.86
N SER A 338 -11.50 -15.62 3.28
CA SER A 338 -12.43 -16.37 2.42
C SER A 338 -13.58 -15.51 1.87
N GLN A 339 -13.96 -14.46 2.60
CA GLN A 339 -15.05 -13.55 2.22
C GLN A 339 -14.60 -12.41 1.31
N VAL A 340 -13.40 -11.84 1.54
CA VAL A 340 -13.02 -10.58 0.92
C VAL A 340 -11.74 -10.64 0.08
N ALA A 341 -10.86 -11.63 0.26
CA ALA A 341 -9.56 -11.67 -0.41
C ALA A 341 -9.68 -11.70 -1.95
N MET A 342 -10.72 -12.35 -2.49
CA MET A 342 -10.98 -12.40 -3.93
C MET A 342 -11.07 -11.01 -4.57
N ASN A 343 -11.57 -10.00 -3.85
CA ASN A 343 -11.68 -8.63 -4.34
C ASN A 343 -10.31 -7.97 -4.56
N PHE A 344 -9.24 -8.56 -4.04
CA PHE A 344 -7.86 -8.09 -4.12
C PHE A 344 -6.97 -9.02 -4.94
N GLU A 345 -7.47 -10.10 -5.54
CA GLU A 345 -6.69 -10.96 -6.42
C GLU A 345 -6.46 -10.27 -7.76
N TYR A 346 -5.22 -10.23 -8.25
CA TYR A 346 -4.88 -9.57 -9.50
C TYR A 346 -5.66 -10.12 -10.69
N ARG A 347 -6.05 -11.38 -10.69
CA ARG A 347 -6.94 -11.94 -11.72
C ARG A 347 -8.22 -11.12 -11.87
N HIS A 348 -8.96 -10.88 -10.79
CA HIS A 348 -10.19 -10.08 -10.80
C HIS A 348 -9.94 -8.59 -11.07
N LEU A 349 -8.82 -8.07 -10.56
CA LEU A 349 -8.45 -6.67 -10.80
C LEU A 349 -8.11 -6.42 -12.27
N SER A 350 -7.48 -7.39 -12.94
CA SER A 350 -7.17 -7.33 -14.37
C SER A 350 -8.42 -7.39 -15.24
N GLU A 351 -9.45 -8.16 -14.84
CA GLU A 351 -10.75 -8.16 -15.51
C GLU A 351 -11.40 -6.77 -15.46
N LYS A 352 -11.45 -6.15 -14.27
CA LYS A 352 -11.94 -4.77 -14.12
C LYS A 352 -11.13 -3.77 -14.94
N LEU A 353 -9.81 -3.96 -15.00
CA LEU A 353 -8.94 -3.13 -15.84
C LEU A 353 -9.25 -3.32 -17.32
N ALA A 354 -9.41 -4.56 -17.80
CA ALA A 354 -9.74 -4.85 -19.20
C ALA A 354 -11.07 -4.20 -19.62
N GLU A 355 -12.10 -4.27 -18.76
CA GLU A 355 -13.38 -3.60 -18.98
C GLU A 355 -13.22 -2.08 -19.09
N LEU A 356 -12.44 -1.47 -18.17
CA LEU A 356 -12.15 -0.03 -18.21
C LEU A 356 -11.45 0.36 -19.52
N LEU A 357 -10.39 -0.37 -19.90
CA LEU A 357 -9.60 -0.08 -21.09
C LEU A 357 -10.42 -0.24 -22.38
N ASN A 358 -11.23 -1.27 -22.48
CA ASN A 358 -12.12 -1.46 -23.63
C ASN A 358 -13.11 -0.30 -23.75
N ARG A 359 -13.73 0.13 -22.64
CA ARG A 359 -14.72 1.23 -22.63
C ARG A 359 -14.16 2.58 -23.09
N ILE A 360 -12.88 2.87 -22.80
CA ILE A 360 -12.30 4.17 -23.15
C ILE A 360 -11.73 4.22 -24.58
N VAL A 361 -11.48 3.08 -25.21
CA VAL A 361 -10.92 3.01 -26.58
C VAL A 361 -12.02 2.89 -27.62
N THR A 362 -13.18 2.30 -27.26
CA THR A 362 -14.39 2.34 -28.09
C THR A 362 -14.99 3.75 -28.11
#